data_55c7f1009d68528929427799491f4e65
#
_entry.id   55c7f1009d68528929427799491f4e65
#
_cell.length_a   1.000
_cell.length_b   1.000
_cell.length_c   1.000
_cell.angle_alpha   90.00
_cell.angle_beta   90.00
_cell.angle_gamma   90.00
#
_symmetry.space_group_name_H-M   'P 1'
#
loop_
_entity.id
_entity.type
_entity.pdbx_description
1 polymer ?
#
loop_
_entity_poly.entity_id
_entity_poly.type
_entity_poly.pdbx_seq_one_letter_code
_entity_poly.pdbx_strand_id
1 'polypeptide(L)'
;MFLQYNVANLKQIHSKYGLILYEYLLSRERSEGQLKHEYKVLVEDLRRLTGTQKKLLKWVNFEAKVLRVAEKDINNARVEFLMQYEKIKQGRSIDSIIFRLRKRTSITETEFNDVKHIEWLKQEI
;
A
#
# COMPACT_ATOMS: atom_id res chain seq x y z
N MET A 1 -6.86 -20.66 -1.06
CA MET A 1 -6.24 -20.46 -2.34
C MET A 1 -4.96 -19.69 -2.22
N PHE A 2 -3.99 -20.14 -2.94
CA PHE A 2 -2.72 -19.58 -2.93
C PHE A 2 -2.61 -18.40 -3.85
N LEU A 3 -2.12 -17.30 -3.37
CA LEU A 3 -1.76 -16.19 -4.21
C LEU A 3 -0.40 -16.49 -4.84
N GLN A 4 -0.31 -16.29 -6.13
CA GLN A 4 0.97 -16.40 -6.78
C GLN A 4 1.59 -15.02 -6.89
N TYR A 5 2.74 -14.84 -6.30
CA TYR A 5 3.47 -13.61 -6.47
C TYR A 5 4.93 -13.94 -6.81
N ASN A 6 5.55 -12.97 -7.44
CA ASN A 6 6.94 -13.10 -7.83
C ASN A 6 7.82 -13.06 -6.58
N VAL A 7 8.63 -14.10 -6.40
CA VAL A 7 9.54 -14.19 -5.26
C VAL A 7 10.51 -13.00 -5.23
N ALA A 8 10.92 -12.52 -6.39
CA ALA A 8 11.81 -11.37 -6.46
C ALA A 8 11.13 -10.10 -5.89
N ASN A 9 9.82 -9.95 -6.10
CA ASN A 9 9.09 -8.83 -5.53
C ASN A 9 9.05 -8.90 -4.02
N LEU A 10 8.85 -10.09 -3.47
CA LEU A 10 8.86 -10.27 -2.02
C LEU A 10 10.18 -9.88 -1.41
N LYS A 11 11.28 -10.19 -2.10
CA LYS A 11 12.61 -9.84 -1.60
C LYS A 11 12.88 -8.35 -1.60
N GLN A 12 12.13 -7.57 -2.37
CA GLN A 12 12.29 -6.13 -2.43
C GLN A 12 11.55 -5.41 -1.30
N ILE A 13 10.62 -6.09 -0.66
CA ILE A 13 9.87 -5.52 0.45
C ILE A 13 10.54 -5.97 1.74
N HIS A 14 11.12 -5.01 2.46
CA HIS A 14 11.96 -5.33 3.61
C HIS A 14 11.24 -5.24 4.94
N SER A 15 10.18 -4.47 5.03
CA SER A 15 9.47 -4.30 6.29
C SER A 15 8.38 -5.35 6.44
N LYS A 16 8.19 -5.78 7.69
CA LYS A 16 7.13 -6.71 8.04
C LYS A 16 5.76 -6.16 7.64
N TYR A 17 5.50 -4.91 7.99
CA TYR A 17 4.20 -4.30 7.71
C TYR A 17 4.01 -4.02 6.23
N GLY A 18 5.08 -3.68 5.52
CA GLY A 18 5.02 -3.53 4.08
C GLY A 18 4.62 -4.82 3.39
N LEU A 19 5.18 -5.93 3.83
CA LEU A 19 4.84 -7.23 3.26
C LEU A 19 3.40 -7.61 3.54
N ILE A 20 2.95 -7.41 4.78
CA ILE A 20 1.57 -7.71 5.16
C ILE A 20 0.58 -6.91 4.32
N LEU A 21 0.81 -5.61 4.19
CA LEU A 21 -0.08 -4.75 3.42
C LEU A 21 -0.03 -5.03 1.92
N TYR A 22 1.16 -5.33 1.40
CA TYR A 22 1.28 -5.72 0.01
C TYR A 22 0.45 -6.96 -0.30
N GLU A 23 0.57 -7.99 0.51
CA GLU A 23 -0.18 -9.23 0.30
C GLU A 23 -1.68 -9.00 0.41
N TYR A 24 -2.09 -8.23 1.41
CA TYR A 24 -3.50 -7.91 1.61
C TYR A 24 -4.08 -7.15 0.42
N LEU A 25 -3.40 -6.10 -0.02
CA LEU A 25 -3.88 -5.29 -1.12
C LEU A 25 -3.88 -6.06 -2.44
N LEU A 26 -2.86 -6.88 -2.65
CA LEU A 26 -2.80 -7.72 -3.83
C LEU A 26 -3.98 -8.70 -3.87
N SER A 27 -4.30 -9.26 -2.70
CA SER A 27 -5.44 -10.16 -2.57
C SER A 27 -6.76 -9.45 -2.92
N ARG A 28 -6.94 -8.22 -2.41
CA ARG A 28 -8.13 -7.43 -2.70
C ARG A 28 -8.22 -7.12 -4.20
N GLU A 29 -7.12 -6.72 -4.78
CA GLU A 29 -7.07 -6.35 -6.18
C GLU A 29 -7.45 -7.55 -7.07
N ARG A 30 -6.99 -8.74 -6.73
CA ARG A 30 -7.29 -9.95 -7.50
C ARG A 30 -8.71 -10.45 -7.30
N SER A 31 -9.27 -10.31 -6.10
CA SER A 31 -10.59 -10.84 -5.82
C SER A 31 -11.71 -9.89 -6.21
N GLU A 32 -11.51 -8.59 -6.13
CA GLU A 32 -12.56 -7.61 -6.43
C GLU A 32 -12.48 -7.07 -7.85
N GLY A 33 -11.54 -7.55 -8.62
CA GLY A 33 -11.40 -7.15 -10.01
C GLY A 33 -10.64 -5.85 -10.16
N GLN A 34 -10.26 -5.59 -11.39
CA GLN A 34 -9.34 -4.50 -11.70
C GLN A 34 -10.01 -3.14 -11.83
N LEU A 35 -11.28 -3.04 -11.54
CA LEU A 35 -12.03 -1.80 -11.76
C LEU A 35 -12.00 -0.86 -10.57
N LYS A 36 -11.75 -1.38 -9.38
CA LYS A 36 -11.82 -0.54 -8.19
C LYS A 36 -10.54 0.22 -7.88
N HIS A 37 -9.45 -0.47 -7.67
CA HIS A 37 -8.16 0.13 -7.34
C HIS A 37 -8.18 1.00 -6.08
N GLU A 38 -9.29 1.00 -5.34
CA GLU A 38 -9.47 1.83 -4.17
C GLU A 38 -10.20 1.02 -3.11
N TYR A 39 -9.60 0.91 -1.92
CA TYR A 39 -10.11 0.03 -0.87
C TYR A 39 -10.14 0.75 0.46
N LYS A 40 -11.31 0.83 1.06
CA LYS A 40 -11.49 1.42 2.37
C LYS A 40 -11.36 0.33 3.43
N VAL A 41 -10.50 0.56 4.41
CA VAL A 41 -10.25 -0.39 5.48
C VAL A 41 -10.36 0.34 6.82
N LEU A 42 -11.12 -0.22 7.74
CA LEU A 42 -11.23 0.36 9.08
C LEU A 42 -9.89 0.24 9.79
N VAL A 43 -9.54 1.24 10.58
CA VAL A 43 -8.30 1.20 11.38
C VAL A 43 -8.29 -0.03 12.29
N GLU A 44 -9.43 -0.37 12.85
CA GLU A 44 -9.56 -1.56 13.68
C GLU A 44 -9.14 -2.82 12.93
N ASP A 45 -9.59 -2.95 11.68
CA ASP A 45 -9.24 -4.09 10.85
C ASP A 45 -7.77 -4.08 10.45
N LEU A 46 -7.23 -2.89 10.17
CA LEU A 46 -5.81 -2.76 9.89
C LEU A 46 -4.96 -3.19 11.08
N ARG A 47 -5.37 -2.82 12.28
CA ARG A 47 -4.64 -3.23 13.47
C ARG A 47 -4.68 -4.74 13.67
N ARG A 48 -5.82 -5.34 13.37
CA ARG A 48 -5.94 -6.80 13.43
C ARG A 48 -5.02 -7.47 12.41
N LEU A 49 -5.04 -6.94 11.20
CA LEU A 49 -4.23 -7.47 10.10
C LEU A 49 -2.73 -7.40 10.40
N THR A 50 -2.29 -6.30 11.00
CA THR A 50 -0.87 -6.07 11.27
C THR A 50 -0.44 -6.54 12.65
N GLY A 51 -1.36 -7.06 13.46
CA GLY A 51 -1.03 -7.50 14.81
C GLY A 51 -0.71 -6.38 15.77
N THR A 52 -1.23 -5.18 15.53
CA THR A 52 -0.91 -4.01 16.34
C THR A 52 -2.05 -3.58 17.25
N GLN A 53 -2.95 -4.49 17.60
CA GLN A 53 -4.08 -4.17 18.47
C GLN A 53 -3.63 -3.70 19.84
N LYS A 54 -2.49 -4.20 20.32
CA LYS A 54 -1.92 -3.84 21.61
C LYS A 54 -0.58 -3.15 21.51
N LYS A 55 -0.18 -2.77 20.29
CA LYS A 55 1.10 -2.10 20.03
C LYS A 55 0.84 -0.84 19.24
N LEU A 56 1.75 0.12 19.34
CA LEU A 56 1.67 1.35 18.58
C LEU A 56 0.30 2.00 18.75
N LEU A 57 -0.13 2.12 20.02
CA LEU A 57 -1.49 2.58 20.33
C LEU A 57 -1.73 4.02 19.90
N LYS A 58 -0.70 4.86 19.96
CA LYS A 58 -0.82 6.23 19.49
C LYS A 58 -0.87 6.24 17.97
N TRP A 59 -1.81 6.98 17.43
CA TRP A 59 -1.97 7.06 15.98
C TRP A 59 -0.68 7.49 15.27
N VAL A 60 0.01 8.48 15.79
CA VAL A 60 1.24 8.98 15.18
C VAL A 60 2.26 7.85 14.98
N ASN A 61 2.40 7.00 15.98
CA ASN A 61 3.33 5.88 15.91
C ASN A 61 2.85 4.80 14.94
N PHE A 62 1.56 4.53 14.95
CA PHE A 62 0.98 3.56 14.02
C PHE A 62 1.18 4.01 12.58
N GLU A 63 0.84 5.25 12.29
CA GLU A 63 1.01 5.78 10.94
C GLU A 63 2.47 5.74 10.50
N ALA A 64 3.37 6.21 11.36
CA ALA A 64 4.78 6.29 11.00
C ALA A 64 5.41 4.92 10.76
N LYS A 65 5.06 3.94 11.59
CA LYS A 65 5.75 2.63 11.55
C LYS A 65 5.03 1.60 10.70
N VAL A 66 3.76 1.78 10.42
CA VAL A 66 2.98 0.84 9.62
C VAL A 66 2.69 1.41 8.25
N LEU A 67 1.94 2.52 8.19
CA LEU A 67 1.43 3.03 6.92
C LEU A 67 2.52 3.69 6.07
N ARG A 68 3.31 4.58 6.65
CA ARG A 68 4.36 5.26 5.88
C ARG A 68 5.46 4.31 5.45
N VAL A 69 5.83 3.40 6.32
CA VAL A 69 6.86 2.42 6.00
C VAL A 69 6.37 1.50 4.89
N ALA A 70 5.12 1.05 4.97
CA ALA A 70 4.55 0.19 3.94
C ALA A 70 4.45 0.91 2.60
N GLU A 71 3.99 2.15 2.59
CA GLU A 71 3.89 2.94 1.37
C GLU A 71 5.25 3.08 0.70
N LYS A 72 6.24 3.49 1.46
CA LYS A 72 7.59 3.66 0.94
C LYS A 72 8.16 2.35 0.42
N ASP A 73 8.01 1.30 1.18
CA ASP A 73 8.59 0.00 0.86
C ASP A 73 7.95 -0.59 -0.39
N ILE A 74 6.63 -0.56 -0.47
CA ILE A 74 5.89 -1.07 -1.62
C ILE A 74 6.23 -0.26 -2.88
N ASN A 75 6.25 1.05 -2.76
CA ASN A 75 6.50 1.91 -3.92
C ASN A 75 7.93 1.80 -4.43
N ASN A 76 8.88 1.55 -3.55
CA ASN A 76 10.27 1.36 -3.95
C ASN A 76 10.56 -0.04 -4.46
N ALA A 77 9.72 -1.00 -4.15
CA ALA A 77 9.97 -2.40 -4.46
C ALA A 77 9.61 -2.81 -5.89
N ARG A 78 8.99 -1.92 -6.67
CA ARG A 78 8.60 -2.21 -8.06
C ARG A 78 7.71 -3.44 -8.20
N VAL A 79 6.82 -3.62 -7.24
CA VAL A 79 5.81 -4.66 -7.32
C VAL A 79 4.71 -4.26 -8.30
N GLU A 80 3.64 -5.03 -8.39
CA GLU A 80 2.60 -4.86 -9.42
C GLU A 80 1.91 -3.51 -9.41
N PHE A 81 1.93 -2.80 -8.28
CA PHE A 81 1.21 -1.53 -8.16
C PHE A 81 1.97 -0.53 -7.30
N LEU A 82 1.60 0.72 -7.45
CA LEU A 82 1.99 1.80 -6.55
C LEU A 82 0.85 2.01 -5.56
N MET A 83 1.17 2.39 -4.34
CA MET A 83 0.18 2.53 -3.29
C MET A 83 0.23 3.92 -2.67
N GLN A 84 -0.94 4.51 -2.49
CA GLN A 84 -1.12 5.72 -1.70
C GLN A 84 -2.22 5.45 -0.69
N TYR A 85 -2.23 6.21 0.39
CA TYR A 85 -3.31 6.08 1.36
C TYR A 85 -3.82 7.45 1.78
N GLU A 86 -5.08 7.47 2.18
CA GLU A 86 -5.73 8.68 2.68
C GLU A 86 -6.41 8.34 3.99
N LYS A 87 -6.27 9.24 4.96
CA LYS A 87 -6.86 9.07 6.29
C LYS A 87 -8.26 9.65 6.30
N ILE A 88 -9.20 8.89 6.81
CA ILE A 88 -10.59 9.32 6.95
C ILE A 88 -10.89 9.48 8.44
N LYS A 89 -11.22 10.70 8.82
CA LYS A 89 -11.56 11.01 10.21
C LYS A 89 -13.04 10.79 10.47
N GLN A 90 -13.33 10.37 11.68
CA GLN A 90 -14.67 10.40 12.21
C GLN A 90 -14.60 11.15 13.54
N GLY A 91 -15.13 12.37 13.59
CA GLY A 91 -14.91 13.25 14.74
C GLY A 91 -13.45 13.63 14.82
N ARG A 92 -12.82 13.36 15.97
CA ARG A 92 -11.41 13.70 16.20
C ARG A 92 -10.46 12.55 15.93
N SER A 93 -10.98 11.38 15.62
CA SER A 93 -10.16 10.18 15.45
C SER A 93 -10.13 9.73 14.02
N ILE A 94 -9.02 9.10 13.64
CA ILE A 94 -8.92 8.46 12.34
C ILE A 94 -9.70 7.14 12.43
N ASP A 95 -10.70 7.00 11.59
CA ASP A 95 -11.59 5.85 11.59
C ASP A 95 -11.20 4.80 10.57
N SER A 96 -10.81 5.24 9.40
CA SER A 96 -10.49 4.32 8.32
C SER A 96 -9.43 4.90 7.41
N ILE A 97 -8.91 4.04 6.57
CA ILE A 97 -7.89 4.39 5.58
C ILE A 97 -8.40 3.96 4.22
N ILE A 98 -8.27 4.83 3.24
CA ILE A 98 -8.52 4.48 1.85
C ILE A 98 -7.18 4.25 1.18
N PHE A 99 -6.96 3.03 0.70
CA PHE A 99 -5.78 2.69 -0.07
C PHE A 99 -6.10 2.83 -1.54
N ARG A 100 -5.29 3.61 -2.25
CA ARG A 100 -5.44 3.77 -3.69
C ARG A 100 -4.27 3.11 -4.38
N LEU A 101 -4.58 2.21 -5.28
CA LEU A 101 -3.57 1.47 -6.01
C LEU A 101 -3.54 1.94 -7.45
N ARG A 102 -2.34 2.05 -7.98
CA ARG A 102 -2.14 2.31 -9.40
C ARG A 102 -1.29 1.20 -9.97
N LYS A 103 -1.80 0.54 -10.97
CA LYS A 103 -1.07 -0.53 -11.61
C LYS A 103 0.17 0.00 -12.30
N ARG A 104 1.28 -0.70 -12.11
CA ARG A 104 2.49 -0.37 -12.86
C ARG A 104 2.33 -0.84 -14.30
N THR A 105 2.83 -0.05 -15.23
CA THR A 105 2.77 -0.41 -16.64
C THR A 105 3.88 -1.39 -16.98
N SER A 106 3.74 -2.08 -18.11
CA SER A 106 4.72 -3.07 -18.56
C SER A 106 5.83 -2.46 -19.42
N ILE A 107 6.18 -1.23 -19.18
CA ILE A 107 7.27 -0.56 -19.92
C ILE A 107 8.62 -0.98 -19.36
N THR A 108 9.67 -0.78 -20.16
CA THR A 108 11.01 -1.12 -19.73
C THR A 108 11.43 -0.27 -18.54
N GLU A 109 12.48 -0.71 -17.84
CA GLU A 109 12.93 0.03 -16.68
C GLU A 109 13.33 1.46 -17.02
N THR A 110 14.01 1.67 -18.12
CA THR A 110 14.41 3.00 -18.55
C THR A 110 13.19 3.86 -18.84
N GLU A 111 12.27 3.33 -19.63
CA GLU A 111 11.03 4.03 -19.94
C GLU A 111 10.22 4.29 -18.69
N PHE A 112 10.18 3.33 -17.79
CA PHE A 112 9.46 3.48 -16.53
C PHE A 112 10.01 4.65 -15.71
N ASN A 113 11.33 4.77 -15.62
CA ASN A 113 11.94 5.84 -14.85
C ASN A 113 11.64 7.21 -15.45
N ASP A 114 11.69 7.32 -16.76
CA ASP A 114 11.38 8.58 -17.44
C ASP A 114 9.91 8.97 -17.25
N VAL A 115 9.02 8.04 -17.48
CA VAL A 115 7.58 8.26 -17.32
C VAL A 115 7.26 8.56 -15.86
N LYS A 116 7.85 7.83 -14.93
CA LYS A 116 7.63 8.04 -13.51
C LYS A 116 8.01 9.46 -13.11
N HIS A 117 9.15 9.93 -13.58
CA HIS A 117 9.60 11.28 -13.26
C HIS A 117 8.59 12.33 -13.73
N ILE A 118 8.14 12.20 -14.96
CA ILE A 118 7.20 13.16 -15.55
C ILE A 118 5.82 13.05 -14.90
N GLU A 119 5.29 11.86 -14.75
CA GLU A 119 3.95 11.65 -14.22
C GLU A 119 3.82 12.02 -12.76
N TRP A 120 4.83 11.71 -11.96
CA TRP A 120 4.80 12.10 -10.55
C TRP A 120 4.75 13.61 -10.41
N LEU A 121 5.51 14.33 -11.20
CA LEU A 121 5.49 15.79 -11.18
C LEU A 121 4.12 16.33 -11.56
N LYS A 122 3.50 15.73 -12.56
CA LYS A 122 2.18 16.16 -13.00
C LYS A 122 1.11 15.88 -11.99
N GLN A 123 1.24 14.81 -11.23
CA GLN A 123 0.24 14.42 -10.25
C GLN A 123 0.33 15.22 -8.96
N GLU A 124 1.46 15.73 -8.64
CA GLU A 124 1.64 16.53 -7.45
C GLU A 124 1.17 17.97 -7.66
N ILE A 125 0.91 18.34 -8.88
CA ILE A 125 0.35 19.62 -9.24
C ILE A 125 -1.17 19.52 -9.23
#